data_5df9b0687109c77fc91b6673f3f95682
#
_entry.id   5df9b0687109c77fc91b6673f3f95682
#
_cell.length_a   1.000
_cell.length_b   1.000
_cell.length_c   1.000
_cell.angle_alpha   90.00
_cell.angle_beta   90.00
_cell.angle_gamma   90.00
#
_symmetry.space_group_name_H-M   'P 1'
#
loop_
_entity.id
_entity.type
_entity.pdbx_description
1 polymer ?
#
loop_
_entity_poly.entity_id
_entity_poly.type
_entity_poly.pdbx_seq_one_letter_code
_entity_poly.pdbx_strand_id
1 'polypeptide(L)' 'MAIHKKPAHLGSLPSVRQLRAFVAVYDSGQLSAAAEALSLTQPAVTVLLRELEARL' A
#
# COMPACT_ATOMS: atom_id res chain seq x y z
N MET A 1 -17.33 -10.27 19.13
CA MET A 1 -16.94 -9.76 19.52
C MET A 1 -16.43 -8.67 19.06
N ALA A 2 -16.51 -7.92 19.46
CA ALA A 2 -16.06 -6.68 19.05
C ALA A 2 -14.64 -6.64 18.72
N ILE A 3 -14.00 -7.69 19.00
CA ILE A 3 -12.64 -7.63 18.69
C ILE A 3 -12.35 -7.47 17.28
N HIS A 4 -13.17 -7.92 16.42
CA HIS A 4 -12.89 -7.77 15.04
C HIS A 4 -13.17 -6.36 14.60
N LYS A 5 -13.76 -5.53 15.50
CA LYS A 5 -14.03 -4.22 15.12
C LYS A 5 -12.79 -3.44 15.24
N LYS A 6 -12.32 -2.85 14.22
CA LYS A 6 -11.13 -2.03 14.26
C LYS A 6 -11.36 -0.74 14.98
N PRO A 7 -10.43 -0.33 15.83
CA PRO A 7 -10.49 1.00 16.40
C PRO A 7 -10.42 2.03 15.27
N ALA A 8 -11.03 3.14 15.45
CA ALA A 8 -11.09 4.15 14.41
C ALA A 8 -9.70 4.57 13.94
N HIS A 9 -8.74 4.70 14.84
CA HIS A 9 -7.42 5.12 14.43
C HIS A 9 -6.70 4.08 13.58
N LEU A 10 -7.06 2.81 13.72
CA LEU A 10 -6.46 1.80 12.87
C LEU A 10 -6.99 1.91 11.45
N GLY A 11 -8.19 2.40 11.28
CA GLY A 11 -8.75 2.59 9.95
C GLY A 11 -8.02 3.65 9.16
N SER A 12 -7.29 4.55 9.83
CA SER A 12 -6.56 5.59 9.15
C SER A 12 -5.10 5.22 8.89
N LEU A 13 -4.67 4.06 9.34
CA LEU A 13 -3.31 3.62 9.11
C LEU A 13 -3.19 2.94 7.75
N PRO A 14 -2.03 3.04 7.12
CA PRO A 14 -1.81 2.36 5.85
C PRO A 14 -1.89 0.85 6.04
N SER A 15 -2.39 0.15 5.04
CA SER A 15 -2.41 -1.29 5.09
C SER A 15 -1.03 -1.85 4.76
N VAL A 16 -0.83 -3.12 5.10
CA VAL A 16 0.43 -3.77 4.78
C VAL A 16 0.67 -3.76 3.28
N ARG A 17 -0.37 -3.95 2.47
CA ARG A 17 -0.24 -3.93 1.01
C ARG A 17 0.25 -2.57 0.52
N GLN A 18 -0.28 -1.50 1.09
CA GLN A 18 0.13 -0.15 0.72
C GLN A 18 1.58 0.11 1.09
N LEU A 19 1.98 -0.34 2.27
CA LEU A 19 3.35 -0.16 2.71
C LEU A 19 4.32 -0.98 1.87
N ARG A 20 3.92 -2.20 1.50
CA ARG A 20 4.76 -3.03 0.66
C ARG A 20 4.93 -2.41 -0.71
N ALA A 21 3.87 -1.80 -1.25
CA ALA A 21 3.96 -1.11 -2.52
C ALA A 21 4.94 0.06 -2.44
N PHE A 22 4.86 0.81 -1.37
CA PHE A 22 5.74 1.95 -1.16
C PHE A 22 7.20 1.49 -1.09
N VAL A 23 7.48 0.47 -0.30
CA VAL A 23 8.83 -0.05 -0.15
C VAL A 23 9.36 -0.59 -1.47
N ALA A 24 8.52 -1.30 -2.21
CA ALA A 24 8.93 -1.87 -3.49
C ALA A 24 9.31 -0.79 -4.49
N VAL A 25 8.54 0.30 -4.54
CA VAL A 25 8.85 1.40 -5.43
C VAL A 25 10.12 2.11 -4.97
N TYR A 26 10.25 2.30 -3.68
CA TYR A 26 11.40 2.99 -3.12
C TYR A 26 12.69 2.21 -3.40
N ASP A 27 12.65 0.90 -3.17
CA ASP A 27 13.83 0.06 -3.37
C ASP A 27 14.22 -0.08 -4.82
N SER A 28 13.26 -0.26 -5.70
CA SER A 28 13.55 -0.48 -7.11
C SER A 28 13.78 0.81 -7.86
N GLY A 29 13.22 1.91 -7.38
CA GLY A 29 13.30 3.18 -8.05
C GLY A 29 12.44 3.27 -9.29
N GLN A 30 11.64 2.23 -9.57
CA GLN A 30 10.80 2.20 -10.75
C GLN A 30 9.47 1.55 -10.43
N LEU A 31 8.41 2.17 -10.95
CA LEU A 31 7.07 1.66 -10.73
C LEU A 31 6.85 0.31 -11.38
N SER A 32 7.39 0.13 -12.58
CA SER A 32 7.23 -1.15 -13.29
C SER A 32 7.92 -2.30 -12.55
N ALA A 33 9.09 -2.05 -12.00
CA ALA A 33 9.81 -3.08 -11.26
C ALA A 33 9.07 -3.43 -9.97
N ALA A 34 8.48 -2.43 -9.32
CA ALA A 34 7.71 -2.67 -8.11
C ALA A 34 6.47 -3.49 -8.42
N ALA A 35 5.79 -3.18 -9.52
CA ALA A 35 4.61 -3.92 -9.93
C ALA A 35 4.95 -5.38 -10.16
N GLU A 36 6.06 -5.61 -10.82
CA GLU A 36 6.50 -6.97 -11.11
C GLU A 36 6.82 -7.72 -9.81
N ALA A 37 7.53 -7.08 -8.90
CA ALA A 37 7.90 -7.69 -7.63
C ALA A 37 6.68 -8.04 -6.79
N LEU A 38 5.61 -7.27 -6.91
CA LEU A 38 4.39 -7.49 -6.15
C LEU A 38 3.36 -8.32 -6.92
N SER A 39 3.67 -8.70 -8.15
CA SER A 39 2.75 -9.42 -9.02
C SER A 39 1.47 -8.60 -9.27
N LEU A 40 1.64 -7.32 -9.45
CA LEU A 40 0.54 -6.41 -9.72
C LEU A 40 0.80 -5.64 -11.01
N THR A 41 -0.22 -4.96 -11.50
CA THR A 41 -0.04 -4.08 -12.64
C THR A 41 0.45 -2.73 -12.14
N GLN A 42 1.03 -1.93 -13.02
CA GLN A 42 1.48 -0.60 -12.62
C GLN A 42 0.32 0.26 -12.12
N PRO A 43 -0.85 0.28 -12.78
CA PRO A 43 -1.97 1.05 -12.26
C PRO A 43 -2.38 0.61 -10.86
N ALA A 44 -2.32 -0.69 -10.57
CA ALA A 44 -2.66 -1.19 -9.25
C ALA A 44 -1.70 -0.67 -8.20
N VAL A 45 -0.40 -0.63 -8.51
CA VAL A 45 0.60 -0.10 -7.59
C VAL A 45 0.35 1.40 -7.38
N THR A 46 0.03 2.12 -8.46
CA THR A 46 -0.26 3.55 -8.36
C THR A 46 -1.42 3.82 -7.42
N VAL A 47 -2.48 3.00 -7.52
CA VAL A 47 -3.63 3.16 -6.66
C VAL A 47 -3.24 2.93 -5.19
N LEU A 48 -2.44 1.90 -4.93
CA LEU A 48 -1.98 1.62 -3.57
C LEU A 48 -1.16 2.77 -3.01
N LEU A 49 -0.31 3.38 -3.83
CA LEU A 49 0.49 4.50 -3.38
C LEU A 49 -0.36 5.72 -3.07
N ARG A 50 -1.38 5.96 -3.90
CA ARG A 50 -2.27 7.08 -3.65
C ARG A 50 -3.06 6.89 -2.38
N GLU A 51 -3.48 5.66 -2.12
CA GLU A 51 -4.21 5.36 -0.90
C GLU A 51 -3.31 5.55 0.31
N LEU A 52 -2.05 5.19 0.19
CA LEU A 52 -1.09 5.38 1.26
C LEU A 52 -0.91 6.87 1.53
N GLU A 53 -0.71 7.66 0.48
CA GLU A 53 -0.53 9.10 0.63
C GLU A 53 -1.73 9.75 1.28
N ALA A 54 -2.91 9.28 0.98
CA ALA A 54 -4.12 9.83 1.55
C ALA A 54 -4.23 9.56 3.06
N ARG A 55 -3.49 8.57 3.54
CA ARG A 55 -3.54 8.23 4.96
C ARG A 55 -2.39 8.83 5.77
N LEU A 56 -1.48 9.48 5.10
CA LEU A 56 -0.40 10.16 5.77
C LEU A 56 -0.75 11.59 6.07
#